data_736c4e4d29e4be3ee01041dc8e5163d2
#
_entry.id   736c4e4d29e4be3ee01041dc8e5163d2
#
_cell.length_a   1.000
_cell.length_b   1.000
_cell.length_c   1.000
_cell.angle_alpha   90.00
_cell.angle_beta   90.00
_cell.angle_gamma   90.00
#
_symmetry.space_group_name_H-M   'P 1'
#
loop_
_entity.id
_entity.type
_entity.pdbx_description
1 polymer ?
#
loop_
_entity_poly.entity_id
_entity_poly.type
_entity_poly.pdbx_seq_one_letter_code
_entity_poly.pdbx_strand_id
1 'polypeptide(L)'
;MKNILIAGNLPQDCLQLMGQHFNLLRMDQATDKDAFLAKHAASIDGVSGGAIDGAMIDKLPNLKIIANFGVGYDNIDVAAAKARDIVVTNTPNRLNAAVAELTLGLMIALARRIPKNHEMVRNGHWPSVKRAPLTGQLAGAKLGILGLGRIGKAIAKRADACDMEISYFGRTDQQNDYRYFDDLTSMAAHVDWLVIIAPGGEGTDKLVNANVIEALGPEGFLVNIARGSIVDETALILALEQGKLGGAALDVFENEPHMPDTLRNLPNVVLSPHAGSATHVTRQQMGAQVVDNLVAFFETGKALDPVT
;
A
#
# COMPACT_ATOMS: atom_id res chain seq x y z
N MET A 1 22.79 10.76 23.68
CA MET A 1 21.70 10.61 22.70
C MET A 1 21.58 9.12 22.35
N LYS A 2 20.36 8.65 22.09
CA LYS A 2 20.12 7.29 21.63
C LYS A 2 20.49 7.12 20.17
N ASN A 3 20.93 5.93 19.76
CA ASN A 3 21.33 5.62 18.41
C ASN A 3 20.17 4.96 17.64
N ILE A 4 19.76 5.57 16.55
CA ILE A 4 18.73 5.03 15.66
C ILE A 4 19.39 4.59 14.35
N LEU A 5 19.23 3.33 14.03
CA LEU A 5 19.64 2.77 12.74
C LEU A 5 18.64 3.15 11.67
N ILE A 6 19.10 3.78 10.60
CA ILE A 6 18.32 4.00 9.39
C ILE A 6 18.61 2.86 8.43
N ALA A 7 17.69 1.90 8.40
CA ALA A 7 17.87 0.66 7.63
C ALA A 7 17.44 0.76 6.17
N GLY A 8 16.58 1.74 5.85
CA GLY A 8 16.08 1.99 4.50
C GLY A 8 15.86 3.46 4.22
N ASN A 9 15.37 3.76 3.02
CA ASN A 9 15.18 5.14 2.58
C ASN A 9 14.03 5.82 3.35
N LEU A 10 14.34 6.94 4.00
CA LEU A 10 13.37 7.84 4.65
C LEU A 10 13.43 9.23 4.02
N PRO A 11 12.31 9.99 4.00
CA PRO A 11 12.31 11.38 3.54
C PRO A 11 13.32 12.24 4.29
N GLN A 12 13.92 13.19 3.59
CA GLN A 12 14.97 14.04 4.15
C GLN A 12 14.50 14.89 5.33
N ASP A 13 13.26 15.40 5.29
CA ASP A 13 12.63 16.14 6.38
C ASP A 13 12.43 15.26 7.63
N CYS A 14 12.05 14.00 7.46
CA CYS A 14 11.98 13.02 8.55
C CYS A 14 13.35 12.80 9.19
N LEU A 15 14.41 12.62 8.37
CA LEU A 15 15.78 12.44 8.85
C LEU A 15 16.29 13.69 9.58
N GLN A 16 16.01 14.89 9.08
CA GLN A 16 16.38 16.14 9.73
C GLN A 16 15.69 16.29 11.09
N LEU A 17 14.39 16.02 11.17
CA LEU A 17 13.64 16.05 12.43
C LEU A 17 14.18 15.03 13.43
N MET A 18 14.38 13.78 12.98
CA MET A 18 14.91 12.68 13.82
C MET A 18 16.32 13.01 14.34
N GLY A 19 17.18 13.63 13.52
CA GLY A 19 18.53 14.04 13.90
C GLY A 19 18.61 15.15 14.96
N GLN A 20 17.52 15.86 15.24
CA GLN A 20 17.43 16.81 16.35
C GLN A 20 17.35 16.12 17.72
N HIS A 21 16.87 14.85 17.75
CA HIS A 21 16.62 14.09 18.98
C HIS A 21 17.57 12.90 19.15
N PHE A 22 18.13 12.37 18.06
CA PHE A 22 18.85 11.09 18.04
C PHE A 22 20.14 11.17 17.23
N ASN A 23 21.08 10.26 17.53
CA ASN A 23 22.22 10.00 16.66
C ASN A 23 21.81 9.00 15.58
N LEU A 24 21.93 9.37 14.29
CA LEU A 24 21.50 8.55 13.17
C LEU A 24 22.65 7.72 12.59
N LEU A 25 22.50 6.41 12.62
CA LEU A 25 23.41 5.44 12.01
C LEU A 25 22.88 5.07 10.61
N ARG A 26 23.48 5.64 9.56
CA ARG A 26 22.99 5.64 8.18
C ARG A 26 23.43 4.37 7.42
N MET A 27 22.82 3.22 7.75
CA MET A 27 23.07 1.96 7.02
C MET A 27 22.54 2.01 5.58
N ASP A 28 21.50 2.82 5.33
CA ASP A 28 20.96 3.07 3.99
C ASP A 28 21.98 3.64 3.01
N GLN A 29 23.05 4.30 3.51
CA GLN A 29 24.15 4.87 2.72
C GLN A 29 25.41 4.02 2.74
N ALA A 30 25.44 2.93 3.50
CA ALA A 30 26.63 2.08 3.63
C ALA A 30 26.83 1.23 2.37
N THR A 31 28.07 1.19 1.88
CA THR A 31 28.48 0.33 0.76
C THR A 31 28.44 -1.15 1.15
N ASP A 32 28.89 -1.46 2.38
CA ASP A 32 28.83 -2.79 2.97
C ASP A 32 27.96 -2.74 4.24
N LYS A 33 26.72 -3.21 4.12
CA LYS A 33 25.74 -3.20 5.20
C LYS A 33 26.09 -4.18 6.32
N ASP A 34 26.67 -5.33 6.00
CA ASP A 34 27.04 -6.33 7.00
C ASP A 34 28.22 -5.85 7.85
N ALA A 35 29.25 -5.27 7.25
CA ALA A 35 30.35 -4.65 7.97
C ALA A 35 29.87 -3.46 8.82
N PHE A 36 28.93 -2.66 8.31
CA PHE A 36 28.31 -1.56 9.06
C PHE A 36 27.57 -2.07 10.30
N LEU A 37 26.73 -3.09 10.15
CA LEU A 37 26.01 -3.71 11.27
C LEU A 37 26.98 -4.33 12.29
N ALA A 38 27.96 -5.09 11.85
CA ALA A 38 28.97 -5.71 12.74
C ALA A 38 29.65 -4.65 13.62
N LYS A 39 29.96 -3.49 13.07
CA LYS A 39 30.62 -2.37 13.79
C LYS A 39 29.68 -1.68 14.78
N HIS A 40 28.40 -1.54 14.49
CA HIS A 40 27.48 -0.66 15.24
C HIS A 40 26.41 -1.42 16.04
N ALA A 41 26.21 -2.72 15.81
CA ALA A 41 25.10 -3.53 16.34
C ALA A 41 24.88 -3.36 17.85
N ALA A 42 25.94 -3.40 18.65
CA ALA A 42 25.86 -3.28 20.11
C ALA A 42 25.47 -1.86 20.60
N SER A 43 25.52 -0.85 19.73
CA SER A 43 25.18 0.53 20.07
C SER A 43 23.79 0.96 19.63
N ILE A 44 23.06 0.14 18.85
CA ILE A 44 21.77 0.48 18.28
C ILE A 44 20.66 0.30 19.31
N ASP A 45 19.94 1.40 19.62
CA ASP A 45 18.79 1.41 20.53
C ASP A 45 17.44 1.29 19.79
N GLY A 46 17.35 1.80 18.54
CA GLY A 46 16.14 1.77 17.72
C GLY A 46 16.44 1.63 16.23
N VAL A 47 15.44 1.24 15.45
CA VAL A 47 15.53 1.12 13.98
C VAL A 47 14.38 1.84 13.32
N SER A 48 14.61 2.47 12.16
CA SER A 48 13.56 3.01 11.31
C SER A 48 13.88 2.79 9.82
N GLY A 49 12.82 2.57 9.03
CA GLY A 49 12.91 2.31 7.59
C GLY A 49 13.39 0.90 7.23
N GLY A 50 13.09 0.47 6.01
CA GLY A 50 13.52 -0.82 5.46
C GLY A 50 12.71 -2.03 5.93
N ALA A 51 13.16 -3.21 5.51
CA ALA A 51 12.66 -4.49 5.99
C ALA A 51 13.48 -4.95 7.20
N ILE A 52 12.81 -5.41 8.25
CA ILE A 52 13.41 -5.81 9.52
C ILE A 52 12.94 -7.23 9.85
N ASP A 53 13.66 -8.21 9.34
CA ASP A 53 13.41 -9.62 9.60
C ASP A 53 13.98 -10.10 10.94
N GLY A 54 13.65 -11.33 11.33
CA GLY A 54 14.15 -11.95 12.56
C GLY A 54 15.70 -12.01 12.61
N ALA A 55 16.34 -12.29 11.48
CA ALA A 55 17.79 -12.37 11.41
C ALA A 55 18.47 -11.01 11.66
N MET A 56 17.85 -9.93 11.20
CA MET A 56 18.32 -8.58 11.50
C MET A 56 18.07 -8.21 12.97
N ILE A 57 16.90 -8.57 13.51
CA ILE A 57 16.58 -8.38 14.94
C ILE A 57 17.62 -9.09 15.82
N ASP A 58 18.00 -10.32 15.49
CA ASP A 58 18.97 -11.11 16.26
C ASP A 58 20.37 -10.50 16.28
N LYS A 59 20.77 -9.80 15.22
CA LYS A 59 22.04 -9.07 15.15
C LYS A 59 22.09 -7.82 16.06
N LEU A 60 20.95 -7.35 16.60
CA LEU A 60 20.83 -6.09 17.34
C LEU A 60 20.51 -6.33 18.83
N PRO A 61 21.53 -6.63 19.67
CA PRO A 61 21.31 -7.09 21.05
C PRO A 61 20.63 -6.06 21.96
N ASN A 62 20.78 -4.77 21.69
CA ASN A 62 20.24 -3.68 22.50
C ASN A 62 19.04 -2.98 21.87
N LEU A 63 18.47 -3.53 20.79
CA LEU A 63 17.30 -2.98 20.12
C LEU A 63 16.06 -2.98 21.04
N LYS A 64 15.37 -1.86 21.12
CA LYS A 64 14.20 -1.64 21.98
C LYS A 64 12.95 -1.24 21.21
N ILE A 65 13.10 -0.58 20.07
CA ILE A 65 11.98 -0.08 19.26
C ILE A 65 12.28 -0.13 17.77
N ILE A 66 11.28 -0.53 17.00
CA ILE A 66 11.25 -0.44 15.53
C ILE A 66 10.16 0.55 15.14
N ALA A 67 10.52 1.71 14.63
CA ALA A 67 9.57 2.75 14.22
C ALA A 67 9.37 2.68 12.70
N ASN A 68 8.28 2.05 12.27
CA ASN A 68 7.95 1.85 10.87
C ASN A 68 7.41 3.13 10.21
N PHE A 69 7.94 3.46 9.02
CA PHE A 69 7.46 4.54 8.19
C PHE A 69 6.38 4.03 7.22
N GLY A 70 5.17 3.80 7.73
CA GLY A 70 4.03 3.26 6.99
C GLY A 70 2.96 2.71 7.91
N VAL A 71 1.77 2.42 7.37
CA VAL A 71 0.69 1.70 8.08
C VAL A 71 0.91 0.19 8.02
N GLY A 72 1.27 -0.33 6.84
CA GLY A 72 1.62 -1.73 6.67
C GLY A 72 2.99 -2.01 7.31
N TYR A 73 3.10 -3.11 8.02
CA TYR A 73 4.30 -3.56 8.73
C TYR A 73 4.63 -5.02 8.44
N ASP A 74 4.12 -5.53 7.35
CA ASP A 74 4.37 -6.89 6.82
C ASP A 74 5.84 -7.15 6.45
N ASN A 75 6.65 -6.09 6.32
CA ASN A 75 8.09 -6.13 6.15
C ASN A 75 8.88 -6.21 7.49
N ILE A 76 8.19 -6.33 8.62
CA ILE A 76 8.80 -6.44 9.95
C ILE A 76 8.37 -7.77 10.58
N ASP A 77 9.34 -8.54 11.09
CA ASP A 77 9.05 -9.72 11.88
C ASP A 77 8.59 -9.32 13.29
N VAL A 78 7.27 -9.07 13.38
CA VAL A 78 6.61 -8.67 14.63
C VAL A 78 6.69 -9.76 15.69
N ALA A 79 6.68 -11.04 15.29
CA ALA A 79 6.76 -12.16 16.23
C ALA A 79 8.15 -12.21 16.89
N ALA A 80 9.22 -12.09 16.08
CA ALA A 80 10.58 -12.01 16.61
C ALA A 80 10.80 -10.77 17.50
N ALA A 81 10.25 -9.61 17.10
CA ALA A 81 10.30 -8.40 17.91
C ALA A 81 9.63 -8.59 19.26
N LYS A 82 8.40 -9.15 19.28
CA LYS A 82 7.65 -9.42 20.49
C LYS A 82 8.34 -10.41 21.42
N ALA A 83 8.97 -11.46 20.88
CA ALA A 83 9.70 -12.45 21.68
C ALA A 83 10.91 -11.86 22.44
N ARG A 84 11.35 -10.65 22.07
CA ARG A 84 12.44 -9.91 22.69
C ARG A 84 12.00 -8.60 23.37
N ASP A 85 10.70 -8.43 23.62
CA ASP A 85 10.11 -7.21 24.20
C ASP A 85 10.46 -5.93 23.42
N ILE A 86 10.65 -6.05 22.09
CA ILE A 86 10.92 -4.92 21.20
C ILE A 86 9.56 -4.33 20.74
N VAL A 87 9.37 -3.05 20.98
CA VAL A 87 8.16 -2.34 20.56
C VAL A 87 8.22 -2.07 19.06
N VAL A 88 7.17 -2.43 18.34
CA VAL A 88 7.00 -2.05 16.91
C VAL A 88 5.92 -0.99 16.83
N THR A 89 6.16 0.09 16.10
CA THR A 89 5.18 1.16 15.85
C THR A 89 4.96 1.36 14.36
N ASN A 90 3.81 1.95 14.01
CA ASN A 90 3.51 2.35 12.64
C ASN A 90 2.94 3.78 12.59
N THR A 91 2.52 4.24 11.42
CA THR A 91 1.98 5.60 11.22
C THR A 91 0.50 5.58 10.84
N PRO A 92 -0.41 5.17 11.75
CA PRO A 92 -1.83 5.12 11.46
C PRO A 92 -2.44 6.50 11.26
N ASN A 93 -3.53 6.56 10.50
CA ASN A 93 -4.37 7.73 10.26
C ASN A 93 -3.78 8.82 9.35
N ARG A 94 -2.47 8.91 9.14
CA ARG A 94 -1.85 10.01 8.40
C ARG A 94 -2.06 9.92 6.88
N LEU A 95 -2.15 8.69 6.36
CA LEU A 95 -2.18 8.46 4.91
C LEU A 95 -3.57 8.07 4.36
N ASN A 96 -4.59 7.95 5.22
CA ASN A 96 -5.90 7.45 4.81
C ASN A 96 -6.52 8.27 3.66
N ALA A 97 -6.44 9.60 3.75
CA ALA A 97 -6.98 10.49 2.73
C ALA A 97 -6.22 10.38 1.40
N ALA A 98 -4.88 10.42 1.45
CA ALA A 98 -4.06 10.36 0.24
C ALA A 98 -4.22 9.04 -0.52
N VAL A 99 -4.23 7.90 0.19
CA VAL A 99 -4.46 6.59 -0.43
C VAL A 99 -5.85 6.51 -1.04
N ALA A 100 -6.88 7.00 -0.34
CA ALA A 100 -8.25 7.01 -0.86
C ALA A 100 -8.41 7.94 -2.08
N GLU A 101 -7.70 9.06 -2.12
CA GLU A 101 -7.68 9.98 -3.27
C GLU A 101 -6.98 9.36 -4.47
N LEU A 102 -5.83 8.70 -4.27
CA LEU A 102 -5.16 7.99 -5.36
C LEU A 102 -6.03 6.85 -5.87
N THR A 103 -6.68 6.09 -4.98
CA THR A 103 -7.61 5.01 -5.38
C THR A 103 -8.68 5.52 -6.33
N LEU A 104 -9.39 6.60 -5.94
CA LEU A 104 -10.42 7.20 -6.79
C LEU A 104 -9.83 7.75 -8.10
N GLY A 105 -8.65 8.38 -8.03
CA GLY A 105 -7.93 8.86 -9.21
C GLY A 105 -7.60 7.74 -10.19
N LEU A 106 -7.12 6.59 -9.70
CA LEU A 106 -6.82 5.41 -10.50
C LEU A 106 -8.11 4.80 -11.11
N MET A 107 -9.20 4.70 -10.35
CA MET A 107 -10.49 4.25 -10.85
C MET A 107 -10.99 5.15 -11.98
N ILE A 108 -10.97 6.47 -11.81
CA ILE A 108 -11.35 7.42 -12.85
C ILE A 108 -10.41 7.34 -14.06
N ALA A 109 -9.10 7.26 -13.82
CA ALA A 109 -8.11 7.15 -14.90
C ALA A 109 -8.34 5.91 -15.76
N LEU A 110 -8.66 4.78 -15.14
CA LEU A 110 -8.97 3.53 -15.82
C LEU A 110 -10.33 3.60 -16.55
N ALA A 111 -11.40 3.97 -15.85
CA ALA A 111 -12.76 4.08 -16.42
C ALA A 111 -12.80 5.03 -17.63
N ARG A 112 -12.12 6.17 -17.54
CA ARG A 112 -12.15 7.23 -18.56
C ARG A 112 -10.97 7.14 -19.55
N ARG A 113 -10.08 6.12 -19.41
CA ARG A 113 -8.88 5.92 -20.23
C ARG A 113 -8.01 7.20 -20.30
N ILE A 114 -7.88 7.91 -19.18
CA ILE A 114 -7.23 9.23 -19.14
C ILE A 114 -5.79 9.18 -19.67
N PRO A 115 -4.91 8.24 -19.26
CA PRO A 115 -3.53 8.20 -19.77
C PRO A 115 -3.49 8.05 -21.30
N LYS A 116 -4.26 7.12 -21.84
CA LYS A 116 -4.32 6.88 -23.29
C LYS A 116 -4.87 8.07 -24.07
N ASN A 117 -5.92 8.72 -23.56
CA ASN A 117 -6.50 9.90 -24.17
C ASN A 117 -5.52 11.08 -24.11
N HIS A 118 -4.79 11.23 -23.00
CA HIS A 118 -3.74 12.23 -22.86
C HIS A 118 -2.63 12.06 -23.90
N GLU A 119 -2.11 10.84 -24.06
CA GLU A 119 -1.10 10.52 -25.07
C GLU A 119 -1.60 10.78 -26.50
N MET A 120 -2.83 10.37 -26.80
CA MET A 120 -3.44 10.62 -28.11
C MET A 120 -3.46 12.11 -28.46
N VAL A 121 -3.83 12.98 -27.52
CA VAL A 121 -3.85 14.44 -27.75
C VAL A 121 -2.43 14.99 -27.85
N ARG A 122 -1.54 14.63 -26.94
CA ARG A 122 -0.14 15.10 -26.93
C ARG A 122 0.64 14.74 -28.19
N ASN A 123 0.38 13.55 -28.74
CA ASN A 123 1.02 13.04 -29.95
C ASN A 123 0.36 13.54 -31.25
N GLY A 124 -0.62 14.45 -31.15
CA GLY A 124 -1.29 15.03 -32.32
C GLY A 124 -2.23 14.06 -33.06
N HIS A 125 -2.62 12.95 -32.47
CA HIS A 125 -3.45 11.93 -33.11
C HIS A 125 -4.96 12.25 -33.06
N TRP A 126 -5.40 13.24 -32.27
CA TRP A 126 -6.81 13.55 -32.12
C TRP A 126 -7.52 13.94 -33.43
N PRO A 127 -6.94 14.75 -34.33
CA PRO A 127 -7.63 15.10 -35.60
C PRO A 127 -7.98 13.90 -36.48
N SER A 128 -7.21 12.80 -36.42
CA SER A 128 -7.47 11.58 -37.17
C SER A 128 -8.61 10.74 -36.56
N VAL A 129 -8.85 10.85 -35.26
CA VAL A 129 -9.92 10.11 -34.55
C VAL A 129 -11.26 10.80 -34.64
N LYS A 130 -11.31 12.12 -34.88
CA LYS A 130 -12.50 13.00 -35.00
C LYS A 130 -13.37 13.08 -33.74
N ARG A 131 -13.66 11.98 -33.04
CA ARG A 131 -14.42 11.93 -31.80
C ARG A 131 -13.66 11.12 -30.75
N ALA A 132 -13.76 11.53 -29.49
CA ALA A 132 -13.23 10.74 -28.37
C ALA A 132 -13.93 9.36 -28.31
N PRO A 133 -13.20 8.27 -28.06
CA PRO A 133 -13.79 6.96 -27.83
C PRO A 133 -14.77 7.02 -26.64
N LEU A 134 -15.86 6.25 -26.71
CA LEU A 134 -16.73 6.07 -25.56
C LEU A 134 -15.98 5.33 -24.45
N THR A 135 -16.25 5.71 -23.20
CA THR A 135 -15.61 5.19 -21.99
C THR A 135 -16.63 4.94 -20.91
N GLY A 136 -16.27 4.25 -19.84
CA GLY A 136 -17.13 4.00 -18.69
C GLY A 136 -17.31 5.21 -17.78
N GLN A 137 -18.11 5.03 -16.75
CA GLN A 137 -18.31 5.97 -15.64
C GLN A 137 -18.37 5.20 -14.31
N LEU A 138 -18.23 5.88 -13.18
CA LEU A 138 -18.34 5.29 -11.84
C LEU A 138 -19.78 5.36 -11.31
N ALA A 139 -20.52 6.44 -11.60
CA ALA A 139 -21.86 6.62 -11.09
C ALA A 139 -22.79 5.47 -11.49
N GLY A 140 -23.47 4.89 -10.50
CA GLY A 140 -24.34 3.74 -10.63
C GLY A 140 -23.61 2.38 -10.67
N ALA A 141 -22.27 2.37 -10.66
CA ALA A 141 -21.51 1.13 -10.62
C ALA A 141 -21.39 0.58 -9.18
N LYS A 142 -21.22 -0.74 -9.06
CA LYS A 142 -21.04 -1.45 -7.79
C LYS A 142 -19.58 -1.59 -7.45
N LEU A 143 -19.20 -1.16 -6.24
CA LEU A 143 -17.85 -1.24 -5.70
C LEU A 143 -17.78 -2.27 -4.59
N GLY A 144 -16.92 -3.28 -4.74
CA GLY A 144 -16.48 -4.19 -3.68
C GLY A 144 -15.17 -3.72 -3.08
N ILE A 145 -15.11 -3.62 -1.75
CA ILE A 145 -13.88 -3.24 -1.02
C ILE A 145 -13.39 -4.46 -0.24
N LEU A 146 -12.27 -5.04 -0.66
CA LEU A 146 -11.53 -6.04 0.12
C LEU A 146 -10.75 -5.33 1.24
N GLY A 147 -11.33 -5.31 2.45
CA GLY A 147 -10.73 -4.67 3.61
C GLY A 147 -11.37 -3.32 3.99
N LEU A 148 -12.47 -3.31 4.75
CA LEU A 148 -13.14 -2.09 5.21
C LEU A 148 -12.52 -1.54 6.51
N GLY A 149 -11.16 -1.36 6.52
CA GLY A 149 -10.43 -0.68 7.59
C GLY A 149 -10.52 0.85 7.48
N ARG A 150 -9.61 1.57 8.14
CA ARG A 150 -9.58 3.05 8.12
C ARG A 150 -9.49 3.61 6.70
N ILE A 151 -8.61 3.05 5.87
CA ILE A 151 -8.43 3.46 4.47
C ILE A 151 -9.64 3.02 3.64
N GLY A 152 -10.12 1.78 3.80
CA GLY A 152 -11.29 1.28 3.11
C GLY A 152 -12.54 2.15 3.35
N LYS A 153 -12.76 2.61 4.59
CA LYS A 153 -13.82 3.58 4.91
C LYS A 153 -13.62 4.95 4.25
N ALA A 154 -12.37 5.41 4.14
CA ALA A 154 -12.05 6.65 3.44
C ALA A 154 -12.29 6.54 1.92
N ILE A 155 -12.03 5.36 1.34
CA ILE A 155 -12.36 5.04 -0.07
C ILE A 155 -13.88 4.98 -0.24
N ALA A 156 -14.59 4.23 0.61
CA ALA A 156 -16.04 4.09 0.57
C ALA A 156 -16.73 5.46 0.58
N LYS A 157 -16.35 6.35 1.49
CA LYS A 157 -16.89 7.72 1.56
C LYS A 157 -16.71 8.52 0.26
N ARG A 158 -15.61 8.34 -0.47
CA ARG A 158 -15.33 9.02 -1.73
C ARG A 158 -16.09 8.39 -2.90
N ALA A 159 -16.21 7.08 -2.88
CA ALA A 159 -16.98 6.32 -3.88
C ALA A 159 -18.49 6.60 -3.76
N ASP A 160 -19.00 6.72 -2.55
CA ASP A 160 -20.36 7.15 -2.26
C ASP A 160 -20.67 8.53 -2.87
N ALA A 161 -19.75 9.49 -2.74
CA ALA A 161 -19.85 10.81 -3.38
C ALA A 161 -19.77 10.76 -4.93
N CYS A 162 -19.40 9.61 -5.50
CA CYS A 162 -19.47 9.32 -6.93
C CYS A 162 -20.70 8.48 -7.32
N ASP A 163 -21.70 8.40 -6.45
CA ASP A 163 -22.95 7.64 -6.64
C ASP A 163 -22.72 6.13 -6.91
N MET A 164 -21.69 5.52 -6.28
CA MET A 164 -21.44 4.08 -6.37
C MET A 164 -22.19 3.32 -5.28
N GLU A 165 -22.66 2.10 -5.60
CA GLU A 165 -23.19 1.15 -4.61
C GLU A 165 -22.01 0.40 -3.95
N ILE A 166 -21.88 0.47 -2.61
CA ILE A 166 -20.72 -0.04 -1.89
C ILE A 166 -21.02 -1.36 -1.19
N SER A 167 -20.15 -2.33 -1.39
CA SER A 167 -20.10 -3.60 -0.69
C SER A 167 -18.70 -3.84 -0.14
N TYR A 168 -18.55 -4.74 0.82
CA TYR A 168 -17.23 -5.09 1.33
C TYR A 168 -17.11 -6.55 1.74
N PHE A 169 -15.87 -7.03 1.69
CA PHE A 169 -15.43 -8.28 2.28
C PHE A 169 -14.36 -8.01 3.34
N GLY A 170 -14.39 -8.76 4.43
CA GLY A 170 -13.43 -8.68 5.52
C GLY A 170 -13.63 -9.80 6.52
N ARG A 171 -12.79 -9.84 7.56
CA ARG A 171 -12.81 -10.91 8.58
C ARG A 171 -14.12 -11.02 9.35
N THR A 172 -14.83 -9.92 9.50
CA THR A 172 -16.10 -9.85 10.25
C THR A 172 -17.02 -8.82 9.64
N ASP A 173 -18.32 -9.03 9.76
CA ASP A 173 -19.31 -8.00 9.51
C ASP A 173 -19.15 -6.85 10.51
N GLN A 174 -19.02 -5.63 9.99
CA GLN A 174 -18.85 -4.42 10.80
C GLN A 174 -20.19 -3.75 11.15
N GLN A 175 -21.33 -4.36 10.79
CA GLN A 175 -22.69 -3.90 11.09
C GLN A 175 -22.88 -2.41 10.73
N ASN A 176 -22.54 -2.03 9.51
CA ASN A 176 -22.71 -0.70 8.94
C ASN A 176 -23.68 -0.76 7.75
N ASP A 177 -23.94 0.39 7.12
CA ASP A 177 -24.91 0.51 6.02
C ASP A 177 -24.45 -0.14 4.69
N TYR A 178 -23.18 -0.57 4.58
CA TYR A 178 -22.66 -1.22 3.38
C TYR A 178 -22.92 -2.72 3.43
N ARG A 179 -23.21 -3.31 2.26
CA ARG A 179 -23.44 -4.75 2.15
C ARG A 179 -22.17 -5.55 2.45
N TYR A 180 -22.24 -6.41 3.46
CA TYR A 180 -21.17 -7.36 3.80
C TYR A 180 -21.30 -8.64 2.99
N PHE A 181 -20.15 -9.19 2.56
CA PHE A 181 -19.99 -10.52 2.00
C PHE A 181 -19.02 -11.32 2.86
N ASP A 182 -19.35 -12.56 3.15
CA ASP A 182 -18.53 -13.53 3.87
C ASP A 182 -17.67 -14.39 2.93
N ASP A 183 -17.94 -14.32 1.61
CA ASP A 183 -17.17 -14.95 0.55
C ASP A 183 -16.73 -13.91 -0.50
N LEU A 184 -15.41 -13.87 -0.78
CA LEU A 184 -14.81 -12.92 -1.70
C LEU A 184 -15.22 -13.17 -3.16
N THR A 185 -15.36 -14.44 -3.54
CA THR A 185 -15.77 -14.81 -4.91
C THR A 185 -17.22 -14.38 -5.18
N SER A 186 -18.10 -14.57 -4.21
CA SER A 186 -19.49 -14.09 -4.27
C SER A 186 -19.56 -12.55 -4.34
N MET A 187 -18.71 -11.83 -3.61
CA MET A 187 -18.61 -10.39 -3.75
C MET A 187 -18.11 -9.99 -5.14
N ALA A 188 -17.04 -10.63 -5.64
CA ALA A 188 -16.49 -10.35 -6.97
C ALA A 188 -17.53 -10.55 -8.09
N ALA A 189 -18.36 -11.58 -8.01
CA ALA A 189 -19.44 -11.83 -8.96
C ALA A 189 -20.59 -10.82 -8.88
N HIS A 190 -20.67 -10.04 -7.79
CA HIS A 190 -21.75 -9.06 -7.57
C HIS A 190 -21.36 -7.64 -7.99
N VAL A 191 -20.07 -7.31 -8.07
CA VAL A 191 -19.58 -5.94 -8.22
C VAL A 191 -18.95 -5.70 -9.60
N ASP A 192 -18.90 -4.42 -10.02
CA ASP A 192 -18.23 -4.00 -11.24
C ASP A 192 -16.76 -3.63 -10.98
N TRP A 193 -16.46 -3.21 -9.75
CA TRP A 193 -15.14 -2.78 -9.31
C TRP A 193 -14.73 -3.51 -8.04
N LEU A 194 -13.55 -4.09 -8.01
CA LEU A 194 -12.94 -4.68 -6.82
C LEU A 194 -11.71 -3.85 -6.41
N VAL A 195 -11.81 -3.15 -5.29
CA VAL A 195 -10.68 -2.41 -4.68
C VAL A 195 -10.09 -3.22 -3.53
N ILE A 196 -8.77 -3.42 -3.59
CA ILE A 196 -8.00 -4.19 -2.61
C ILE A 196 -7.26 -3.22 -1.70
N ILE A 197 -7.60 -3.25 -0.40
CA ILE A 197 -6.99 -2.43 0.66
C ILE A 197 -6.84 -3.20 1.97
N ALA A 198 -6.75 -4.51 1.91
CA ALA A 198 -6.43 -5.37 3.04
C ALA A 198 -4.93 -5.30 3.39
N PRO A 199 -4.53 -5.58 4.65
CA PRO A 199 -3.12 -5.74 4.99
C PRO A 199 -2.49 -6.92 4.25
N GLY A 200 -1.21 -6.82 3.91
CA GLY A 200 -0.43 -7.95 3.44
C GLY A 200 -0.12 -8.95 4.55
N GLY A 201 0.37 -10.11 4.18
CA GLY A 201 0.76 -11.19 5.08
C GLY A 201 0.17 -12.53 4.68
N GLU A 202 0.56 -13.59 5.38
CA GLU A 202 0.23 -14.98 5.05
C GLU A 202 -1.28 -15.22 4.85
N GLY A 203 -2.14 -14.60 5.66
CA GLY A 203 -3.60 -14.75 5.57
C GLY A 203 -4.26 -14.04 4.38
N THR A 204 -3.51 -13.28 3.58
CA THR A 204 -4.01 -12.55 2.42
C THR A 204 -3.18 -12.81 1.15
N ASP A 205 -2.15 -13.66 1.24
CA ASP A 205 -1.33 -14.02 0.10
C ASP A 205 -2.18 -14.69 -0.99
N LYS A 206 -2.11 -14.12 -2.21
CA LYS A 206 -2.91 -14.56 -3.38
C LYS A 206 -4.41 -14.78 -3.10
N LEU A 207 -4.95 -14.02 -2.15
CA LEU A 207 -6.38 -14.11 -1.80
C LEU A 207 -7.26 -13.76 -3.02
N VAL A 208 -6.81 -12.81 -3.86
CA VAL A 208 -7.43 -12.51 -5.16
C VAL A 208 -6.76 -13.40 -6.21
N ASN A 209 -7.21 -14.63 -6.26
CA ASN A 209 -6.75 -15.68 -7.17
C ASN A 209 -7.55 -15.69 -8.49
N ALA A 210 -7.24 -16.69 -9.36
CA ALA A 210 -7.89 -16.85 -10.65
C ALA A 210 -9.43 -16.95 -10.55
N ASN A 211 -9.97 -17.62 -9.52
CA ASN A 211 -11.43 -17.78 -9.35
C ASN A 211 -12.10 -16.44 -9.03
N VAL A 212 -11.48 -15.61 -8.18
CA VAL A 212 -12.00 -14.28 -7.86
C VAL A 212 -11.96 -13.37 -9.08
N ILE A 213 -10.88 -13.43 -9.87
CA ILE A 213 -10.73 -12.65 -11.11
C ILE A 213 -11.75 -13.10 -12.16
N GLU A 214 -11.96 -14.40 -12.33
CA GLU A 214 -12.97 -14.95 -13.24
C GLU A 214 -14.39 -14.56 -12.82
N ALA A 215 -14.68 -14.56 -11.52
CA ALA A 215 -15.98 -14.13 -10.97
C ALA A 215 -16.26 -12.64 -11.22
N LEU A 216 -15.23 -11.77 -11.17
CA LEU A 216 -15.34 -10.34 -11.48
C LEU A 216 -15.67 -10.13 -12.97
N GLY A 217 -15.14 -10.98 -13.85
CA GLY A 217 -15.55 -11.10 -15.25
C GLY A 217 -15.03 -10.03 -16.21
N PRO A 218 -15.39 -10.14 -17.49
CA PRO A 218 -14.84 -9.33 -18.58
C PRO A 218 -15.24 -7.85 -18.56
N GLU A 219 -16.31 -7.49 -17.87
CA GLU A 219 -16.72 -6.11 -17.65
C GLU A 219 -16.24 -5.54 -16.31
N GLY A 220 -15.63 -6.39 -15.47
CA GLY A 220 -15.15 -6.02 -14.14
C GLY A 220 -13.77 -5.35 -14.16
N PHE A 221 -13.50 -4.56 -13.12
CA PHE A 221 -12.26 -3.82 -12.94
C PHE A 221 -11.64 -4.10 -11.57
N LEU A 222 -10.32 -4.31 -11.54
CA LEU A 222 -9.57 -4.56 -10.33
C LEU A 222 -8.66 -3.36 -10.00
N VAL A 223 -8.64 -2.93 -8.74
CA VAL A 223 -7.73 -1.88 -8.26
C VAL A 223 -6.95 -2.40 -7.05
N ASN A 224 -5.63 -2.51 -7.17
CA ASN A 224 -4.78 -2.89 -6.04
C ASN A 224 -3.97 -1.69 -5.55
N ILE A 225 -4.26 -1.25 -4.34
CA ILE A 225 -3.62 -0.14 -3.64
C ILE A 225 -3.05 -0.58 -2.28
N ALA A 226 -2.95 -1.89 -2.05
CA ALA A 226 -2.53 -2.50 -0.79
C ALA A 226 -1.15 -3.12 -0.86
N ARG A 227 -1.06 -4.37 -1.34
CA ARG A 227 0.19 -5.13 -1.59
C ARG A 227 0.05 -5.99 -2.83
N GLY A 228 1.14 -6.11 -3.61
CA GLY A 228 1.17 -6.96 -4.78
C GLY A 228 0.86 -8.42 -4.46
N SER A 229 1.38 -8.93 -3.35
CA SER A 229 1.19 -10.33 -2.91
C SER A 229 -0.27 -10.75 -2.67
N ILE A 230 -1.21 -9.80 -2.52
CA ILE A 230 -2.63 -10.13 -2.31
C ILE A 230 -3.29 -10.65 -3.59
N VAL A 231 -2.75 -10.30 -4.75
CA VAL A 231 -3.25 -10.72 -6.06
C VAL A 231 -2.30 -11.77 -6.65
N ASP A 232 -2.85 -12.83 -7.22
CA ASP A 232 -2.09 -13.70 -8.12
C ASP A 232 -1.80 -12.91 -9.42
N GLU A 233 -0.60 -12.30 -9.48
CA GLU A 233 -0.20 -11.42 -10.59
C GLU A 233 -0.16 -12.19 -11.92
N THR A 234 0.19 -13.48 -11.91
CA THR A 234 0.18 -14.32 -13.10
C THR A 234 -1.25 -14.52 -13.62
N ALA A 235 -2.19 -14.85 -12.73
CA ALA A 235 -3.60 -15.01 -13.09
C ALA A 235 -4.21 -13.69 -13.58
N LEU A 236 -3.86 -12.57 -12.95
CA LEU A 236 -4.30 -11.23 -13.37
C LEU A 236 -3.83 -10.91 -14.80
N ILE A 237 -2.55 -11.11 -15.10
CA ILE A 237 -1.97 -10.87 -16.43
C ILE A 237 -2.71 -11.70 -17.49
N LEU A 238 -2.87 -12.99 -17.25
CA LEU A 238 -3.58 -13.90 -18.18
C LEU A 238 -5.03 -13.46 -18.43
N ALA A 239 -5.75 -13.04 -17.39
CA ALA A 239 -7.13 -12.56 -17.51
C ALA A 239 -7.22 -11.26 -18.33
N LEU A 240 -6.28 -10.34 -18.12
CA LEU A 240 -6.21 -9.08 -18.87
C LEU A 240 -5.88 -9.29 -20.35
N GLU A 241 -4.89 -10.16 -20.66
CA GLU A 241 -4.49 -10.50 -22.04
C GLU A 241 -5.62 -11.20 -22.81
N GLN A 242 -6.36 -12.08 -22.13
CA GLN A 242 -7.46 -12.85 -22.73
C GLN A 242 -8.79 -12.09 -22.77
N GLY A 243 -8.84 -10.85 -22.25
CA GLY A 243 -10.08 -10.08 -22.16
C GLY A 243 -11.11 -10.67 -21.19
N LYS A 244 -10.68 -11.52 -20.26
CA LYS A 244 -11.51 -12.07 -19.19
C LYS A 244 -11.70 -11.14 -18.00
N LEU A 245 -10.93 -10.04 -17.96
CA LEU A 245 -11.06 -8.92 -17.04
C LEU A 245 -11.04 -7.64 -17.85
N GLY A 246 -11.95 -6.69 -17.57
CA GLY A 246 -12.09 -5.43 -18.28
C GLY A 246 -10.86 -4.51 -18.15
N GLY A 247 -10.23 -4.50 -16.99
CA GLY A 247 -9.00 -3.75 -16.76
C GLY A 247 -8.52 -3.79 -15.32
N ALA A 248 -7.31 -3.27 -15.10
CA ALA A 248 -6.74 -3.15 -13.76
C ALA A 248 -6.04 -1.80 -13.53
N ALA A 249 -6.05 -1.32 -12.28
CA ALA A 249 -5.23 -0.20 -11.83
C ALA A 249 -4.38 -0.65 -10.63
N LEU A 250 -3.07 -0.54 -10.77
CA LEU A 250 -2.11 -1.11 -9.82
C LEU A 250 -1.17 -0.03 -9.31
N ASP A 251 -1.15 0.16 -7.99
CA ASP A 251 -0.16 0.99 -7.30
C ASP A 251 0.96 0.14 -6.68
N VAL A 252 0.74 -1.19 -6.60
CA VAL A 252 1.64 -2.16 -5.97
C VAL A 252 1.80 -3.40 -6.84
N PHE A 253 2.96 -4.08 -6.73
CA PHE A 253 3.35 -5.23 -7.54
C PHE A 253 3.98 -6.33 -6.67
N GLU A 254 4.01 -7.57 -7.18
CA GLU A 254 4.57 -8.69 -6.43
C GLU A 254 6.07 -8.51 -6.13
N ASN A 255 6.84 -7.97 -7.07
CA ASN A 255 8.29 -7.80 -6.98
C ASN A 255 8.76 -6.35 -7.12
N GLU A 256 8.24 -5.43 -6.32
CA GLU A 256 8.63 -4.01 -6.34
C GLU A 256 10.14 -3.80 -6.15
N PRO A 257 10.76 -2.87 -6.88
CA PRO A 257 10.19 -1.96 -7.88
C PRO A 257 10.10 -2.57 -9.30
N HIS A 258 10.38 -3.84 -9.44
CA HIS A 258 10.33 -4.54 -10.72
C HIS A 258 8.92 -5.10 -10.97
N MET A 259 8.42 -4.90 -12.18
CA MET A 259 7.12 -5.41 -12.62
C MET A 259 7.29 -6.13 -13.96
N PRO A 260 6.42 -7.11 -14.28
CA PRO A 260 6.44 -7.78 -15.58
C PRO A 260 6.26 -6.81 -16.75
N ASP A 261 7.06 -6.96 -17.81
CA ASP A 261 6.94 -6.15 -19.02
C ASP A 261 5.58 -6.29 -19.69
N THR A 262 4.93 -7.44 -19.54
CA THR A 262 3.57 -7.68 -20.04
C THR A 262 2.59 -6.64 -19.48
N LEU A 263 2.58 -6.42 -18.16
CA LEU A 263 1.70 -5.40 -17.53
C LEU A 263 1.92 -4.00 -18.10
N ARG A 264 3.18 -3.65 -18.38
CA ARG A 264 3.55 -2.33 -18.93
C ARG A 264 2.93 -2.07 -20.30
N ASN A 265 2.71 -3.12 -21.09
CA ASN A 265 2.25 -3.03 -22.47
C ASN A 265 0.74 -3.24 -22.63
N LEU A 266 0.01 -3.63 -21.57
CA LEU A 266 -1.44 -3.85 -21.63
C LEU A 266 -2.21 -2.53 -21.75
N PRO A 267 -3.09 -2.39 -22.76
CA PRO A 267 -3.80 -1.13 -23.01
C PRO A 267 -4.94 -0.83 -22.02
N ASN A 268 -5.34 -1.83 -21.23
CA ASN A 268 -6.42 -1.80 -20.24
C ASN A 268 -5.89 -1.77 -18.79
N VAL A 269 -4.63 -1.31 -18.61
CA VAL A 269 -3.98 -1.21 -17.29
C VAL A 269 -3.55 0.24 -17.03
N VAL A 270 -3.72 0.69 -15.79
CA VAL A 270 -3.18 1.94 -15.25
C VAL A 270 -2.19 1.60 -14.13
N LEU A 271 -0.98 2.15 -14.20
CA LEU A 271 0.12 1.82 -13.31
C LEU A 271 0.57 3.05 -12.51
N SER A 272 0.89 2.82 -11.24
CA SER A 272 1.39 3.84 -10.31
C SER A 272 2.52 3.23 -9.46
N PRO A 273 3.60 3.98 -9.11
CA PRO A 273 4.81 3.43 -8.51
C PRO A 273 4.77 3.43 -6.97
N HIS A 274 3.81 2.73 -6.36
CA HIS A 274 3.57 2.68 -4.91
C HIS A 274 3.48 4.09 -4.30
N ALA A 275 2.62 4.90 -4.91
CA ALA A 275 2.49 6.32 -4.61
C ALA A 275 1.31 6.64 -3.67
N GLY A 276 0.62 5.65 -3.10
CA GLY A 276 -0.57 5.81 -2.27
C GLY A 276 -0.45 6.89 -1.18
N SER A 277 0.70 6.97 -0.52
CA SER A 277 0.98 7.99 0.51
C SER A 277 1.94 9.11 0.04
N ALA A 278 2.31 9.15 -1.25
CA ALA A 278 3.38 10.01 -1.75
C ALA A 278 2.93 11.45 -2.00
N THR A 279 2.34 12.10 -1.00
CA THR A 279 2.11 13.55 -1.00
C THR A 279 3.06 14.24 -0.01
N HIS A 280 3.44 15.48 -0.24
CA HIS A 280 4.31 16.24 0.66
C HIS A 280 3.74 16.27 2.08
N VAL A 281 2.46 16.62 2.23
CA VAL A 281 1.79 16.73 3.53
C VAL A 281 1.75 15.37 4.24
N THR A 282 1.36 14.31 3.55
CA THR A 282 1.26 12.97 4.14
C THR A 282 2.63 12.46 4.59
N ARG A 283 3.65 12.57 3.74
CA ARG A 283 5.01 12.10 4.06
C ARG A 283 5.62 12.87 5.23
N GLN A 284 5.39 14.18 5.31
CA GLN A 284 5.81 15.02 6.43
C GLN A 284 5.11 14.57 7.74
N GLN A 285 3.79 14.36 7.71
CA GLN A 285 3.04 13.90 8.88
C GLN A 285 3.46 12.51 9.33
N MET A 286 3.71 11.59 8.41
CA MET A 286 4.23 10.26 8.71
C MET A 286 5.62 10.34 9.35
N GLY A 287 6.51 11.18 8.79
CA GLY A 287 7.85 11.40 9.35
C GLY A 287 7.81 11.94 10.77
N ALA A 288 6.97 12.95 11.03
CA ALA A 288 6.76 13.49 12.37
C ALA A 288 6.27 12.40 13.35
N GLN A 289 5.29 11.58 12.93
CA GLN A 289 4.75 10.51 13.78
C GLN A 289 5.79 9.41 14.10
N VAL A 290 6.68 9.09 13.16
CA VAL A 290 7.82 8.18 13.44
C VAL A 290 8.71 8.75 14.53
N VAL A 291 9.05 10.05 14.43
CA VAL A 291 9.91 10.71 15.43
C VAL A 291 9.19 10.83 16.77
N ASP A 292 7.91 11.21 16.79
CA ASP A 292 7.09 11.30 18.00
C ASP A 292 7.02 9.96 18.76
N ASN A 293 6.87 8.84 18.03
CA ASN A 293 6.90 7.50 18.62
C ASN A 293 8.25 7.16 19.28
N LEU A 294 9.36 7.49 18.60
CA LEU A 294 10.72 7.29 19.15
C LEU A 294 10.97 8.15 20.38
N VAL A 295 10.62 9.45 20.32
CA VAL A 295 10.79 10.39 21.44
C VAL A 295 9.96 9.93 22.64
N ALA A 296 8.67 9.69 22.45
CA ALA A 296 7.78 9.25 23.52
C ALA A 296 8.30 7.96 24.18
N PHE A 297 8.72 6.97 23.37
CA PHE A 297 9.24 5.72 23.88
C PHE A 297 10.51 5.90 24.73
N PHE A 298 11.48 6.67 24.27
CA PHE A 298 12.73 6.83 25.02
C PHE A 298 12.60 7.78 26.25
N GLU A 299 11.62 8.67 26.26
CA GLU A 299 11.36 9.54 27.41
C GLU A 299 10.47 8.88 28.47
N THR A 300 9.46 8.11 28.05
CA THR A 300 8.39 7.61 28.95
C THR A 300 8.35 6.08 29.09
N GLY A 301 9.08 5.35 28.25
CA GLY A 301 8.99 3.89 28.13
C GLY A 301 7.77 3.41 27.34
N LYS A 302 6.96 4.32 26.76
CA LYS A 302 5.74 3.97 25.99
C LYS A 302 5.73 4.69 24.64
N ALA A 303 5.48 3.92 23.58
CA ALA A 303 5.23 4.49 22.25
C ALA A 303 3.76 4.95 22.12
N LEU A 304 3.52 5.85 21.15
CA LEU A 304 2.18 6.41 20.90
C LEU A 304 1.29 5.47 20.08
N ASP A 305 1.87 4.79 19.08
CA ASP A 305 1.16 3.95 18.12
C ASP A 305 1.77 2.53 18.05
N PRO A 306 1.80 1.77 19.15
CA PRO A 306 2.35 0.43 19.14
C PRO A 306 1.44 -0.55 18.40
N VAL A 307 2.05 -1.52 17.69
CA VAL A 307 1.38 -2.64 17.00
C VAL A 307 1.67 -3.98 17.72
N THR A 308 2.59 -4.00 18.69
CA THR A 308 2.95 -5.14 19.54
C THR A 308 2.36 -5.00 20.92
#